data_a605c616f5aae22ade5c906989d88740
#
_entry.id   a605c616f5aae22ade5c906989d88740
#
_cell.length_a   1.000
_cell.length_b   1.000
_cell.length_c   1.000
_cell.angle_alpha   90.00
_cell.angle_beta   90.00
_cell.angle_gamma   90.00
#
_symmetry.space_group_name_H-M   'P 1'
#
loop_
_entity.id
_entity.type
_entity.pdbx_description
1 polymer ?
#
loop_
_entity_poly.entity_id
_entity_poly.type
_entity_poly.pdbx_seq_one_letter_code
_entity_poly.pdbx_strand_id
1 'polypeptide(L)'
;MGSNGTISEGHAPIPELLPARMVNEYVYCPRLSYLMWVQGEWAASSDTVEGTNAHRRVDQRKGKLPKAEHAEADTRIHARSITLSSEGLGLIAKLDLVEGEEGRVCPVDYKRGKRPHVEGGVWEPERVQLALQVLLLREHGYSCTGGIIYFVASKERVPVPVD
;
A
#
# COMPACT_ATOMS: atom_id res chain seq x y z
N MET A 1 -15.24 -34.80 -41.11
CA MET A 1 -15.70 -34.56 -39.74
C MET A 1 -14.59 -33.87 -39.00
N GLY A 2 -14.64 -32.55 -38.95
CA GLY A 2 -13.66 -31.71 -38.28
C GLY A 2 -14.11 -31.41 -36.85
N SER A 3 -13.38 -31.86 -35.86
CA SER A 3 -13.57 -31.44 -34.47
C SER A 3 -12.90 -30.09 -34.27
N ASN A 4 -13.69 -29.01 -34.16
CA ASN A 4 -13.24 -27.71 -33.68
C ASN A 4 -12.85 -27.85 -32.20
N GLY A 5 -11.57 -27.95 -31.95
CA GLY A 5 -11.03 -27.75 -30.62
C GLY A 5 -11.07 -26.28 -30.24
N THR A 6 -12.06 -25.88 -29.48
CA THR A 6 -12.12 -24.57 -28.84
C THR A 6 -11.01 -24.55 -27.75
N ILE A 7 -9.91 -23.90 -28.06
CA ILE A 7 -8.94 -23.54 -27.03
C ILE A 7 -9.58 -22.47 -26.14
N SER A 8 -10.11 -22.90 -24.99
CA SER A 8 -10.45 -21.96 -23.93
C SER A 8 -9.13 -21.39 -23.42
N GLU A 9 -8.81 -20.17 -23.78
CA GLU A 9 -7.77 -19.39 -23.12
C GLU A 9 -8.19 -19.27 -21.64
N GLY A 10 -7.60 -20.13 -20.81
CA GLY A 10 -7.79 -20.10 -19.37
C GLY A 10 -7.17 -18.84 -18.80
N HIS A 11 -7.93 -17.74 -18.82
CA HIS A 11 -7.60 -16.60 -18.00
C HIS A 11 -7.69 -17.06 -16.54
N ALA A 12 -6.57 -16.92 -15.82
CA ALA A 12 -6.60 -17.09 -14.37
C ALA A 12 -7.69 -16.16 -13.79
N PRO A 13 -8.52 -16.61 -12.85
CA PRO A 13 -9.55 -15.77 -12.28
C PRO A 13 -8.91 -14.51 -11.70
N ILE A 14 -9.44 -13.34 -12.08
CA ILE A 14 -9.01 -12.05 -11.54
C ILE A 14 -9.25 -12.14 -10.03
N PRO A 15 -8.22 -11.90 -9.19
CA PRO A 15 -8.40 -11.87 -7.75
C PRO A 15 -9.52 -10.90 -7.37
N GLU A 16 -10.34 -11.26 -6.41
CA GLU A 16 -11.47 -10.45 -5.95
C GLU A 16 -11.01 -9.08 -5.41
N LEU A 17 -9.78 -8.98 -4.89
CA LEU A 17 -9.22 -7.75 -4.34
C LEU A 17 -7.93 -7.36 -5.06
N LEU A 18 -7.86 -6.11 -5.49
CA LEU A 18 -6.69 -5.53 -6.12
C LEU A 18 -5.72 -5.00 -5.06
N PRO A 19 -4.45 -5.44 -5.05
CA PRO A 19 -3.45 -4.85 -4.16
C PRO A 19 -3.20 -3.37 -4.49
N ALA A 20 -3.22 -2.51 -3.48
CA ALA A 20 -2.92 -1.08 -3.65
C ALA A 20 -1.56 -0.85 -4.32
N ARG A 21 -0.59 -1.74 -4.08
CA ARG A 21 0.70 -1.72 -4.78
C ARG A 21 0.55 -1.83 -6.29
N MET A 22 -0.38 -2.63 -6.81
CA MET A 22 -0.57 -2.77 -8.26
C MET A 22 -1.13 -1.50 -8.89
N VAL A 23 -1.88 -0.70 -8.14
CA VAL A 23 -2.33 0.63 -8.58
C VAL A 23 -1.14 1.58 -8.66
N ASN A 24 -0.23 1.55 -7.69
CA ASN A 24 1.04 2.30 -7.75
C ASN A 24 1.85 1.93 -9.01
N GLU A 25 2.02 0.64 -9.27
CA GLU A 25 2.75 0.15 -10.44
C GLU A 25 2.06 0.59 -11.76
N TYR A 26 0.73 0.63 -11.79
CA TYR A 26 -0.03 1.10 -12.95
C TYR A 26 0.18 2.61 -13.20
N VAL A 27 0.15 3.42 -12.15
CA VAL A 27 0.40 4.87 -12.25
C VAL A 27 1.83 5.14 -12.70
N TYR A 28 2.79 4.35 -12.21
CA TYR A 28 4.18 4.44 -12.63
C TYR A 28 4.38 4.00 -14.08
N CYS A 29 3.87 2.83 -14.45
CA CYS A 29 3.97 2.26 -15.77
C CYS A 29 2.89 1.19 -15.99
N PRO A 30 1.84 1.47 -16.79
CA PRO A 30 0.76 0.51 -17.04
C PRO A 30 1.24 -0.84 -17.60
N ARG A 31 2.29 -0.82 -18.44
CA ARG A 31 2.90 -2.04 -18.97
C ARG A 31 3.54 -2.89 -17.87
N LEU A 32 4.22 -2.27 -16.93
CA LEU A 32 4.83 -2.97 -15.79
C LEU A 32 3.76 -3.64 -14.94
N SER A 33 2.70 -2.91 -14.61
CA SER A 33 1.56 -3.45 -13.87
C SER A 33 0.92 -4.64 -14.58
N TYR A 34 0.75 -4.57 -15.91
CA TYR A 34 0.24 -5.66 -16.70
C TYR A 34 1.13 -6.91 -16.64
N LEU A 35 2.45 -6.74 -16.85
CA LEU A 35 3.42 -7.84 -16.77
C LEU A 35 3.42 -8.49 -15.39
N MET A 36 3.42 -7.69 -14.34
CA MET A 36 3.46 -8.18 -12.96
C MET A 36 2.15 -8.87 -12.55
N TRP A 37 1.03 -8.23 -12.83
CA TRP A 37 -0.28 -8.67 -12.32
C TRP A 37 -0.95 -9.69 -13.21
N VAL A 38 -0.98 -9.45 -14.53
CA VAL A 38 -1.71 -10.29 -15.48
C VAL A 38 -0.86 -11.46 -15.97
N GLN A 39 0.42 -11.22 -16.26
CA GLN A 39 1.33 -12.26 -16.75
C GLN A 39 2.12 -12.94 -15.63
N GLY A 40 2.13 -12.39 -14.41
CA GLY A 40 2.86 -12.96 -13.28
C GLY A 40 4.38 -12.88 -13.42
N GLU A 41 4.88 -12.00 -14.28
CA GLU A 41 6.31 -11.80 -14.47
C GLU A 41 6.89 -10.91 -13.37
N TRP A 42 7.60 -11.52 -12.43
CA TRP A 42 8.28 -10.83 -11.33
C TRP A 42 9.79 -10.79 -11.60
N ALA A 43 10.28 -9.66 -12.12
CA ALA A 43 11.72 -9.42 -12.18
C ALA A 43 12.20 -8.84 -10.83
N ALA A 44 13.05 -9.60 -10.13
CA ALA A 44 13.75 -9.09 -8.96
C ALA A 44 14.83 -8.12 -9.42
N SER A 45 14.62 -6.81 -9.25
CA SER A 45 15.67 -5.81 -9.40
C SER A 45 16.40 -5.60 -8.07
N SER A 46 17.62 -5.02 -8.13
CA SER A 46 18.35 -4.64 -6.91
C SER A 46 17.51 -3.73 -6.00
N ASP A 47 16.72 -2.85 -6.60
CA ASP A 47 15.82 -1.93 -5.87
C ASP A 47 14.69 -2.65 -5.14
N THR A 48 14.12 -3.71 -5.74
CA THR A 48 13.09 -4.52 -5.07
C THR A 48 13.67 -5.33 -3.91
N VAL A 49 14.89 -5.87 -4.03
CA VAL A 49 15.58 -6.62 -2.96
C VAL A 49 15.90 -5.71 -1.77
N GLU A 50 16.43 -4.51 -2.02
CA GLU A 50 16.77 -3.57 -0.96
C GLU A 50 15.50 -2.94 -0.33
N GLY A 51 14.45 -2.69 -1.11
CA GLY A 51 13.13 -2.30 -0.59
C GLY A 51 12.58 -3.37 0.36
N THR A 52 12.67 -4.65 -0.01
CA THR A 52 12.27 -5.77 0.85
C THR A 52 13.04 -5.80 2.17
N ASN A 53 14.34 -5.48 2.16
CA ASN A 53 15.15 -5.41 3.39
C ASN A 53 14.76 -4.25 4.30
N ALA A 54 14.36 -3.10 3.75
CA ALA A 54 13.85 -1.97 4.53
C ALA A 54 12.51 -2.34 5.19
N HIS A 55 11.58 -2.96 4.46
CA HIS A 55 10.30 -3.43 4.98
C HIS A 55 10.47 -4.53 6.04
N ARG A 56 11.42 -5.45 5.87
CA ARG A 56 11.69 -6.51 6.85
C ARG A 56 11.99 -5.99 8.26
N ARG A 57 12.65 -4.84 8.39
CA ARG A 57 12.90 -4.21 9.69
C ARG A 57 11.62 -3.70 10.36
N VAL A 58 10.66 -3.25 9.57
CA VAL A 58 9.35 -2.80 10.05
C VAL A 58 8.50 -4.03 10.43
N ASP A 59 8.56 -5.09 9.65
CA ASP A 59 7.80 -6.32 9.85
C ASP A 59 8.19 -7.09 11.13
N GLN A 60 9.39 -6.89 11.67
CA GLN A 60 9.86 -7.57 12.88
C GLN A 60 9.12 -7.17 14.16
N ARG A 61 8.40 -6.05 14.16
CA ARG A 61 7.64 -5.54 15.33
C ARG A 61 6.17 -5.41 14.96
N LYS A 62 5.42 -6.49 15.11
CA LYS A 62 3.97 -6.50 14.88
C LYS A 62 3.24 -5.87 16.08
N GLY A 63 2.49 -4.81 15.82
CA GLY A 63 1.47 -4.30 16.72
C GLY A 63 0.09 -4.71 16.23
N LYS A 64 -0.92 -4.71 17.11
CA LYS A 64 -2.31 -4.85 16.70
C LYS A 64 -2.92 -3.47 16.51
N LEU A 65 -3.58 -3.26 15.37
CA LEU A 65 -4.42 -2.10 15.18
C LEU A 65 -5.75 -2.36 15.94
N PRO A 66 -6.08 -1.60 17.00
CA PRO A 66 -7.36 -1.76 17.68
C PRO A 66 -8.49 -1.41 16.72
N LYS A 67 -9.66 -2.02 16.87
CA LYS A 67 -10.83 -1.62 16.09
C LYS A 67 -11.17 -0.15 16.38
N ALA A 68 -11.63 0.60 15.38
CA ALA A 68 -11.91 2.02 15.51
C ALA A 68 -12.89 2.33 16.65
N GLU A 69 -13.90 1.48 16.86
CA GLU A 69 -14.89 1.56 17.94
C GLU A 69 -14.31 1.32 19.36
N HIS A 70 -13.13 0.73 19.46
CA HIS A 70 -12.43 0.46 20.72
C HIS A 70 -11.18 1.32 20.93
N ALA A 71 -10.90 2.25 20.02
CA ALA A 71 -9.84 3.23 20.18
C ALA A 71 -10.29 4.31 21.16
N GLU A 72 -10.11 4.06 22.47
CA GLU A 72 -10.38 5.04 23.50
C GLU A 72 -9.59 6.33 23.29
N ALA A 73 -10.13 7.45 23.71
CA ALA A 73 -9.60 8.79 23.46
C ALA A 73 -8.15 9.01 23.92
N ASP A 74 -7.59 8.12 24.74
CA ASP A 74 -6.23 8.22 25.29
C ASP A 74 -5.30 7.08 24.79
N THR A 75 -5.73 6.33 23.76
CA THR A 75 -4.95 5.20 23.26
C THR A 75 -3.99 5.63 22.16
N ARG A 76 -2.71 5.57 22.43
CA ARG A 76 -1.66 5.74 21.43
C ARG A 76 -1.58 4.49 20.54
N ILE A 77 -1.81 4.66 19.24
CA ILE A 77 -1.74 3.60 18.24
C ILE A 77 -0.35 3.60 17.60
N HIS A 78 0.29 2.43 17.58
CA HIS A 78 1.54 2.20 16.86
C HIS A 78 1.57 0.75 16.38
N ALA A 79 0.94 0.52 15.23
CA ALA A 79 0.75 -0.82 14.67
C ALA A 79 1.55 -0.98 13.38
N ARG A 80 2.30 -2.07 13.25
CA ARG A 80 3.18 -2.35 12.10
C ARG A 80 2.69 -3.54 11.29
N SER A 81 2.99 -3.52 10.00
CA SER A 81 2.72 -4.63 9.08
C SER A 81 1.25 -5.05 9.08
N ILE A 82 0.37 -4.07 9.01
CA ILE A 82 -1.08 -4.27 9.05
C ILE A 82 -1.61 -4.52 7.64
N THR A 83 -2.40 -5.59 7.48
CA THR A 83 -3.13 -5.82 6.23
C THR A 83 -4.58 -5.40 6.42
N LEU A 84 -5.05 -4.53 5.56
CA LEU A 84 -6.46 -4.10 5.47
C LEU A 84 -7.01 -4.42 4.09
N SER A 85 -8.29 -4.78 4.05
CA SER A 85 -9.01 -5.04 2.81
C SER A 85 -10.43 -4.50 2.89
N SER A 86 -11.00 -4.17 1.75
CA SER A 86 -12.40 -3.78 1.60
C SER A 86 -12.96 -4.39 0.32
N GLU A 87 -13.99 -5.21 0.47
CA GLU A 87 -14.74 -5.76 -0.67
C GLU A 87 -15.48 -4.63 -1.41
N GLY A 88 -16.01 -3.66 -0.69
CA GLY A 88 -16.71 -2.50 -1.27
C GLY A 88 -15.82 -1.65 -2.17
N LEU A 89 -14.55 -1.50 -1.82
CA LEU A 89 -13.54 -0.80 -2.64
C LEU A 89 -12.83 -1.74 -3.61
N GLY A 90 -12.96 -3.06 -3.46
CA GLY A 90 -12.22 -4.05 -4.25
C GLY A 90 -10.71 -4.01 -4.00
N LEU A 91 -10.26 -3.59 -2.84
CA LEU A 91 -8.86 -3.30 -2.53
C LEU A 91 -8.34 -4.09 -1.34
N ILE A 92 -7.05 -4.40 -1.40
CA ILE A 92 -6.25 -4.90 -0.27
C ILE A 92 -4.92 -4.16 -0.22
N ALA A 93 -4.47 -3.80 0.98
CA ALA A 93 -3.16 -3.19 1.18
C ALA A 93 -2.48 -3.72 2.44
N LYS A 94 -1.15 -3.84 2.37
CA LYS A 94 -0.28 -4.01 3.52
C LYS A 94 0.28 -2.63 3.88
N LEU A 95 -0.01 -2.16 5.08
CA LEU A 95 0.47 -0.90 5.63
C LEU A 95 1.72 -1.18 6.47
N ASP A 96 2.80 -0.44 6.24
CA ASP A 96 4.06 -0.64 6.96
C ASP A 96 3.92 -0.25 8.43
N LEU A 97 3.32 0.90 8.69
CA LEU A 97 3.07 1.43 10.01
C LEU A 97 1.78 2.25 10.01
N VAL A 98 0.99 2.13 11.06
CA VAL A 98 -0.12 3.02 11.38
C VAL A 98 0.17 3.64 12.74
N GLU A 99 0.31 4.95 12.75
CA GLU A 99 0.45 5.75 13.97
C GLU A 99 -0.89 6.44 14.27
N GLY A 100 -1.18 6.69 15.54
CA GLY A 100 -2.39 7.42 15.87
C GLY A 100 -2.54 7.75 17.34
N GLU A 101 -3.46 8.65 17.60
CA GLU A 101 -3.85 9.10 18.92
C GLU A 101 -5.29 9.61 18.85
N GLU A 102 -6.05 9.39 19.90
CA GLU A 102 -7.42 9.91 20.02
C GLU A 102 -8.37 9.53 18.86
N GLY A 103 -8.26 8.30 18.36
CA GLY A 103 -9.10 7.81 17.25
C GLY A 103 -8.73 8.35 15.86
N ARG A 104 -7.73 9.22 15.76
CA ARG A 104 -7.14 9.65 14.49
C ARG A 104 -5.95 8.79 14.17
N VAL A 105 -5.89 8.31 12.96
CA VAL A 105 -4.78 7.47 12.50
C VAL A 105 -4.11 8.06 11.27
N CYS A 106 -2.83 7.71 11.09
CA CYS A 106 -2.01 8.15 10.00
C CYS A 106 -1.16 6.97 9.51
N PRO A 107 -1.34 6.50 8.28
CA PRO A 107 -0.45 5.50 7.71
C PRO A 107 0.90 6.11 7.39
N VAL A 108 1.96 5.37 7.66
CA VAL A 108 3.35 5.75 7.33
C VAL A 108 3.90 4.69 6.39
N ASP A 109 4.18 5.08 5.17
CA ASP A 109 4.74 4.23 4.12
C ASP A 109 6.25 4.47 4.02
N TYR A 110 7.04 3.40 4.08
CA TYR A 110 8.50 3.47 4.09
C TYR A 110 9.06 3.37 2.68
N LYS A 111 9.83 4.38 2.27
CA LYS A 111 10.59 4.37 1.02
C LYS A 111 12.08 4.36 1.29
N ARG A 112 12.78 3.47 0.61
CA ARG A 112 14.23 3.28 0.76
C ARG A 112 15.03 4.53 0.40
N GLY A 113 14.65 5.21 -0.68
CA GLY A 113 15.40 6.30 -1.27
C GLY A 113 15.46 7.58 -0.43
N LYS A 114 16.01 8.61 -1.04
CA LYS A 114 15.96 9.99 -0.54
C LYS A 114 14.68 10.66 -1.00
N ARG A 115 14.24 11.66 -0.27
CA ARG A 115 13.15 12.54 -0.71
C ARG A 115 13.45 13.11 -2.09
N PRO A 116 12.56 12.96 -3.07
CA PRO A 116 12.77 13.51 -4.40
C PRO A 116 12.60 15.03 -4.43
N HIS A 117 13.32 15.68 -5.35
CA HIS A 117 13.20 17.12 -5.62
C HIS A 117 12.07 17.40 -6.61
N VAL A 118 10.84 17.08 -6.22
CA VAL A 118 9.62 17.32 -7.00
C VAL A 118 8.62 18.10 -6.14
N GLU A 119 7.63 18.68 -6.78
CA GLU A 119 6.55 19.38 -6.07
C GLU A 119 5.88 18.47 -5.05
N GLY A 120 5.74 18.97 -3.81
CA GLY A 120 5.23 18.18 -2.68
C GLY A 120 6.20 17.11 -2.16
N GLY A 121 7.38 16.91 -2.78
CA GLY A 121 8.43 16.00 -2.28
C GLY A 121 8.08 14.51 -2.30
N VAL A 122 7.12 14.10 -3.13
CA VAL A 122 6.65 12.72 -3.27
C VAL A 122 6.24 12.47 -4.71
N TRP A 123 6.60 11.32 -5.27
CA TRP A 123 6.17 10.91 -6.60
C TRP A 123 4.68 10.56 -6.64
N GLU A 124 4.03 10.77 -7.78
CA GLU A 124 2.60 10.50 -7.98
C GLU A 124 2.20 9.03 -7.66
N PRO A 125 2.93 7.99 -8.10
CA PRO A 125 2.60 6.62 -7.75
C PRO A 125 2.55 6.36 -6.24
N GLU A 126 3.46 6.99 -5.49
CA GLU A 126 3.53 6.87 -4.03
C GLU A 126 2.37 7.59 -3.34
N ARG A 127 1.96 8.75 -3.87
CA ARG A 127 0.76 9.48 -3.40
C ARG A 127 -0.49 8.64 -3.57
N VAL A 128 -0.66 8.03 -4.74
CA VAL A 128 -1.82 7.19 -5.05
C VAL A 128 -1.85 5.98 -4.12
N GLN A 129 -0.73 5.29 -3.93
CA GLN A 129 -0.67 4.15 -3.00
C GLN A 129 -1.05 4.56 -1.57
N LEU A 130 -0.52 5.69 -1.08
CA LEU A 130 -0.83 6.19 0.25
C LEU A 130 -2.30 6.60 0.38
N ALA A 131 -2.86 7.23 -0.66
CA ALA A 131 -4.28 7.59 -0.69
C ALA A 131 -5.18 6.35 -0.56
N LEU A 132 -4.85 5.25 -1.22
CA LEU A 132 -5.58 3.98 -1.09
C LEU A 132 -5.49 3.40 0.32
N GLN A 133 -4.35 3.53 0.99
CA GLN A 133 -4.20 3.13 2.40
C GLN A 133 -5.08 4.00 3.31
N VAL A 134 -5.16 5.31 3.07
CA VAL A 134 -6.05 6.23 3.79
C VAL A 134 -7.51 5.85 3.58
N LEU A 135 -7.92 5.58 2.34
CA LEU A 135 -9.29 5.15 2.03
C LEU A 135 -9.66 3.85 2.75
N LEU A 136 -8.77 2.87 2.77
CA LEU A 136 -8.98 1.63 3.52
C LEU A 136 -9.13 1.87 5.02
N LEU A 137 -8.32 2.74 5.61
CA LEU A 137 -8.47 3.11 7.03
C LEU A 137 -9.81 3.79 7.31
N ARG A 138 -10.25 4.70 6.43
CA ARG A 138 -11.58 5.35 6.53
C ARG A 138 -12.72 4.35 6.43
N GLU A 139 -12.61 3.37 5.51
CA GLU A 139 -13.59 2.29 5.34
C GLU A 139 -13.71 1.42 6.61
N HIS A 140 -12.62 1.25 7.34
CA HIS A 140 -12.59 0.58 8.63
C HIS A 140 -13.01 1.46 9.82
N GLY A 141 -13.52 2.67 9.57
CA GLY A 141 -14.10 3.56 10.57
C GLY A 141 -13.10 4.49 11.28
N TYR A 142 -11.83 4.53 10.86
CA TYR A 142 -10.85 5.44 11.45
C TYR A 142 -10.96 6.85 10.87
N SER A 143 -10.70 7.85 11.71
CA SER A 143 -10.48 9.22 11.24
C SER A 143 -9.08 9.35 10.67
N CYS A 144 -8.97 9.61 9.37
CA CYS A 144 -7.69 9.69 8.66
C CYS A 144 -7.76 10.78 7.59
N THR A 145 -6.95 11.83 7.72
CA THR A 145 -6.93 13.00 6.82
C THR A 145 -5.76 12.99 5.84
N GLY A 146 -4.90 12.00 5.95
CA GLY A 146 -3.71 11.87 5.12
C GLY A 146 -2.75 10.84 5.69
N GLY A 147 -1.57 10.77 5.11
CA GLY A 147 -0.52 9.85 5.54
C GLY A 147 0.86 10.49 5.47
N ILE A 148 1.87 9.70 5.73
CA ILE A 148 3.26 10.10 5.70
C ILE A 148 4.04 9.15 4.80
N ILE A 149 4.88 9.69 3.93
CA ILE A 149 5.95 8.95 3.27
C ILE A 149 7.24 9.19 4.05
N TYR A 150 7.86 8.12 4.51
CA TYR A 150 9.15 8.18 5.22
C TYR A 150 10.28 7.72 4.31
N PHE A 151 11.15 8.64 3.93
CA PHE A 151 12.33 8.37 3.12
C PHE A 151 13.51 7.98 4.02
N VAL A 152 13.86 6.69 4.01
CA VAL A 152 14.86 6.11 4.92
C VAL A 152 16.26 6.71 4.71
N ALA A 153 16.67 6.91 3.46
CA ALA A 153 18.03 7.40 3.16
C ALA A 153 18.25 8.86 3.53
N SER A 154 17.23 9.71 3.47
CA SER A 154 17.31 11.11 3.90
C SER A 154 16.75 11.34 5.31
N LYS A 155 16.14 10.30 5.93
CA LYS A 155 15.47 10.37 7.25
C LYS A 155 14.39 11.45 7.35
N GLU A 156 13.69 11.66 6.25
CA GLU A 156 12.64 12.70 6.14
C GLU A 156 11.25 12.08 6.14
N ARG A 157 10.36 12.70 6.90
CA ARG A 157 8.91 12.40 6.92
C ARG A 157 8.20 13.47 6.11
N VAL A 158 7.53 13.07 5.04
CA VAL A 158 6.78 13.97 4.16
C VAL A 158 5.30 13.74 4.34
N PRO A 159 4.55 14.68 4.92
CA PRO A 159 3.10 14.57 5.05
C PRO A 159 2.44 14.70 3.68
N VAL A 160 1.45 13.86 3.42
CA VAL A 160 0.64 13.86 2.21
C VAL A 160 -0.83 13.94 2.62
N PRO A 161 -1.48 15.09 2.42
CA PRO A 161 -2.91 15.21 2.68
C PRO A 161 -3.70 14.41 1.64
N VAL A 162 -4.84 13.87 2.08
CA VAL A 162 -5.80 13.16 1.23
C VAL A 162 -7.19 13.67 1.56
N ASP A 163 -7.80 14.34 0.61
CA ASP A 163 -9.15 14.93 0.70
C ASP A 163 -10.26 13.89 0.64
#